data_e0a64e50a6b861622b4f19585a73ca7c
#
_entry.id   e0a64e50a6b861622b4f19585a73ca7c
#
_cell.length_a   1.000
_cell.length_b   1.000
_cell.length_c   1.000
_cell.angle_alpha   90.00
_cell.angle_beta   90.00
_cell.angle_gamma   90.00
#
_symmetry.space_group_name_H-M   'P 1'
#
loop_
_entity.id
_entity.type
_entity.pdbx_description
1 polymer ?
#
loop_
_entity_poly.entity_id
_entity_poly.type
_entity_poly.pdbx_seq_one_letter_code
_entity_poly.pdbx_strand_id
1 'polypeptide(L)'
;YTGCAMGEYFRDNGMHALIIYDDLSKQAVAYRQMSLLLRRPPGREAYPGDVFYLHSRLLERAAKLSDEHGGGSLTALPIIETQGGDVSAFIPTNVISITDGQIFLETELFNQGIRPAINVGLSVSRVGSSAQTKAMKKVSGSMKLELAQYREMAAFAQFGSDLDASTQQLLNRGSKLTELLKQKQYSPLTVAEQVISVFCGVK
;
A
#
# COMPACT_ATOMS: atom_id res chain seq x y z
N TYR A 1 -9.80 -13.23 12.58
CA TYR A 1 -11.25 -13.35 12.38
C TYR A 1 -12.04 -12.64 13.47
N THR A 2 -11.71 -12.82 14.75
CA THR A 2 -12.39 -12.14 15.86
C THR A 2 -12.28 -10.61 15.74
N GLY A 3 -11.08 -10.09 15.48
CA GLY A 3 -10.88 -8.65 15.28
C GLY A 3 -11.71 -8.10 14.09
N CYS A 4 -11.83 -8.89 13.02
CA CYS A 4 -12.69 -8.52 11.90
C CYS A 4 -14.17 -8.42 12.30
N ALA A 5 -14.68 -9.37 13.10
CA ALA A 5 -16.05 -9.32 13.61
C ALA A 5 -16.30 -8.09 14.51
N MET A 6 -15.30 -7.68 15.29
CA MET A 6 -15.37 -6.43 16.07
C MET A 6 -15.42 -5.20 15.14
N GLY A 7 -14.64 -5.19 14.07
CA GLY A 7 -14.66 -4.13 13.06
C GLY A 7 -15.99 -4.05 12.30
N GLU A 8 -16.60 -5.20 11.99
CA GLU A 8 -17.92 -5.28 11.35
C GLU A 8 -19.02 -4.66 12.23
N TYR A 9 -18.93 -4.83 13.54
CA TYR A 9 -19.89 -4.18 14.45
C TYR A 9 -19.94 -2.66 14.22
N PHE A 10 -18.80 -2.01 14.11
CA PHE A 10 -18.75 -0.57 13.84
C PHE A 10 -19.27 -0.24 12.44
N ARG A 11 -18.84 -0.99 11.43
CA ARG A 11 -19.31 -0.82 10.04
C ARG A 11 -20.84 -0.91 9.94
N ASP A 12 -21.42 -1.96 10.54
CA ASP A 12 -22.84 -2.25 10.42
C ASP A 12 -23.73 -1.28 11.24
N ASN A 13 -23.12 -0.53 12.16
CA ASN A 13 -23.76 0.55 12.92
C ASN A 13 -23.46 1.95 12.35
N GLY A 14 -23.10 2.07 11.10
CA GLY A 14 -22.88 3.35 10.42
C GLY A 14 -21.58 4.07 10.79
N MET A 15 -20.69 3.41 11.50
CA MET A 15 -19.38 3.94 11.90
C MET A 15 -18.27 3.50 10.95
N HIS A 16 -17.06 4.00 11.20
CA HIS A 16 -15.88 3.65 10.40
C HIS A 16 -14.85 2.96 11.28
N ALA A 17 -14.28 1.87 10.77
CA ALA A 17 -13.24 1.12 11.44
C ALA A 17 -12.06 0.84 10.50
N LEU A 18 -10.87 0.76 11.09
CA LEU A 18 -9.65 0.34 10.44
C LEU A 18 -9.11 -0.89 11.16
N ILE A 19 -8.78 -1.93 10.41
CA ILE A 19 -8.12 -3.13 10.92
C ILE A 19 -6.79 -3.37 10.22
N ILE A 20 -5.78 -3.68 10.98
CA ILE A 20 -4.45 -4.03 10.47
C ILE A 20 -4.19 -5.49 10.81
N TYR A 21 -3.86 -6.30 9.80
CA TYR A 21 -3.49 -7.70 9.96
C TYR A 21 -1.97 -7.83 9.86
N ASP A 22 -1.28 -7.87 10.98
CA ASP A 22 0.18 -8.03 11.06
C ASP A 22 0.54 -9.42 11.63
N ASP A 23 0.76 -10.43 10.77
CA ASP A 23 0.63 -10.42 9.32
C ASP A 23 -0.08 -11.69 8.80
N LEU A 24 -0.54 -11.64 7.57
CA LEU A 24 -1.22 -12.77 6.94
C LEU A 24 -0.24 -13.83 6.41
N SER A 25 1.03 -13.50 6.21
CA SER A 25 2.08 -14.48 5.84
C SER A 25 2.28 -15.49 6.96
N LYS A 26 2.38 -15.02 8.20
CA LYS A 26 2.48 -15.90 9.40
C LYS A 26 1.21 -16.70 9.63
N GLN A 27 0.04 -16.11 9.38
CA GLN A 27 -1.24 -16.82 9.41
C GLN A 27 -1.25 -17.98 8.41
N ALA A 28 -0.81 -17.74 7.17
CA ALA A 28 -0.73 -18.78 6.15
C ALA A 28 0.23 -19.92 6.56
N VAL A 29 1.39 -19.57 7.10
CA VAL A 29 2.37 -20.56 7.60
C VAL A 29 1.78 -21.40 8.72
N ALA A 30 1.13 -20.80 9.70
CA ALA A 30 0.46 -21.51 10.79
C ALA A 30 -0.64 -22.46 10.26
N TYR A 31 -1.43 -21.98 9.30
CA TYR A 31 -2.48 -22.79 8.66
C TYR A 31 -1.90 -23.98 7.87
N ARG A 32 -0.78 -23.77 7.15
CA ARG A 32 -0.04 -24.84 6.48
C ARG A 32 0.45 -25.90 7.47
N GLN A 33 1.07 -25.48 8.57
CA GLN A 33 1.56 -26.39 9.60
C GLN A 33 0.44 -27.24 10.19
N MET A 34 -0.68 -26.62 10.58
CA MET A 34 -1.85 -27.37 11.08
C MET A 34 -2.39 -28.35 10.04
N SER A 35 -2.50 -27.93 8.78
CA SER A 35 -3.01 -28.76 7.69
C SER A 35 -2.14 -30.00 7.45
N LEU A 36 -0.82 -29.82 7.48
CA LEU A 36 0.13 -30.93 7.34
C LEU A 36 0.07 -31.90 8.52
N LEU A 37 -0.06 -31.40 9.75
CA LEU A 37 -0.26 -32.24 10.94
C LEU A 37 -1.57 -33.07 10.87
N LEU A 38 -2.60 -32.47 10.30
CA LEU A 38 -3.89 -33.15 10.04
C LEU A 38 -3.86 -34.04 8.79
N ARG A 39 -2.68 -34.22 8.18
CA ARG A 39 -2.47 -35.03 6.96
C ARG A 39 -3.33 -34.60 5.76
N ARG A 40 -3.69 -33.32 5.67
CA ARG A 40 -4.36 -32.78 4.49
C ARG A 40 -3.34 -32.72 3.33
N PRO A 41 -3.76 -33.05 2.09
CA PRO A 41 -2.83 -33.07 0.97
C PRO A 41 -2.28 -31.65 0.69
N PRO A 42 -0.95 -31.52 0.58
CA PRO A 42 -0.35 -30.22 0.24
C PRO A 42 -0.54 -29.86 -1.23
N GLY A 43 -0.76 -28.58 -1.48
CA GLY A 43 -0.76 -27.98 -2.81
C GLY A 43 0.54 -27.18 -3.10
N ARG A 44 0.41 -26.08 -3.85
CA ARG A 44 1.54 -25.22 -4.19
C ARG A 44 2.26 -24.71 -2.94
N GLU A 45 3.59 -24.77 -2.92
CA GLU A 45 4.45 -24.39 -1.80
C GLU A 45 4.05 -25.08 -0.47
N ALA A 46 3.51 -26.30 -0.58
CA ALA A 46 2.97 -27.10 0.52
C ALA A 46 1.79 -26.45 1.28
N TYR A 47 1.21 -25.38 0.78
CA TYR A 47 -0.02 -24.83 1.34
C TYR A 47 -1.23 -25.72 1.02
N PRO A 48 -2.23 -25.82 1.90
CA PRO A 48 -3.46 -26.52 1.60
C PRO A 48 -4.24 -25.81 0.48
N GLY A 49 -5.05 -26.55 -0.29
CA GLY A 49 -5.77 -26.03 -1.45
C GLY A 49 -6.74 -24.89 -1.14
N ASP A 50 -7.16 -24.74 0.11
CA ASP A 50 -8.08 -23.70 0.57
C ASP A 50 -7.39 -22.46 1.20
N VAL A 51 -6.07 -22.31 1.06
CA VAL A 51 -5.36 -21.13 1.62
C VAL A 51 -5.82 -19.81 0.98
N PHE A 52 -6.16 -19.82 -0.30
CA PHE A 52 -6.76 -18.65 -0.94
C PHE A 52 -8.07 -18.27 -0.25
N TYR A 53 -8.94 -19.24 0.01
CA TYR A 53 -10.19 -19.01 0.70
C TYR A 53 -10.00 -18.56 2.15
N LEU A 54 -8.95 -19.01 2.83
CA LEU A 54 -8.58 -18.52 4.17
C LEU A 54 -8.44 -16.99 4.20
N HIS A 55 -7.77 -16.42 3.20
CA HIS A 55 -7.56 -14.98 3.11
C HIS A 55 -8.74 -14.23 2.48
N SER A 56 -9.33 -14.75 1.41
CA SER A 56 -10.42 -14.06 0.71
C SER A 56 -11.64 -13.89 1.61
N ARG A 57 -12.07 -14.94 2.32
CA ARG A 57 -13.21 -14.84 3.26
C ARG A 57 -12.96 -13.92 4.46
N LEU A 58 -11.70 -13.56 4.76
CA LEU A 58 -11.35 -12.57 5.76
C LEU A 58 -11.37 -11.16 5.18
N LEU A 59 -10.72 -10.97 4.03
CA LEU A 59 -10.49 -9.66 3.44
C LEU A 59 -11.74 -9.09 2.76
N GLU A 60 -12.59 -9.93 2.16
CA GLU A 60 -13.84 -9.50 1.54
C GLU A 60 -14.89 -8.99 2.56
N ARG A 61 -14.66 -9.18 3.84
CA ARG A 61 -15.48 -8.59 4.91
C ARG A 61 -15.21 -7.10 5.10
N ALA A 62 -14.06 -6.60 4.65
CA ALA A 62 -13.76 -5.18 4.60
C ALA A 62 -14.53 -4.53 3.44
N ALA A 63 -15.41 -3.59 3.76
CA ALA A 63 -16.29 -2.96 2.79
C ALA A 63 -16.72 -1.55 3.21
N LYS A 64 -17.07 -0.72 2.23
CA LYS A 64 -17.84 0.50 2.42
C LYS A 64 -19.30 0.20 2.07
N LEU A 65 -20.17 0.36 3.05
CA LEU A 65 -21.61 0.15 2.85
C LEU A 65 -22.25 1.34 2.13
N SER A 66 -23.34 1.07 1.41
CA SER A 66 -24.20 2.11 0.82
C SER A 66 -24.91 2.91 1.91
N ASP A 67 -25.41 4.09 1.56
CA ASP A 67 -26.15 4.94 2.49
C ASP A 67 -27.43 4.25 2.99
N GLU A 68 -28.06 3.40 2.16
CA GLU A 68 -29.22 2.58 2.54
C GLU A 68 -28.90 1.59 3.68
N HIS A 69 -27.64 1.19 3.81
CA HIS A 69 -27.14 0.28 4.84
C HIS A 69 -26.34 1.03 5.93
N GLY A 70 -26.59 2.32 6.10
CA GLY A 70 -26.02 3.15 7.16
C GLY A 70 -24.67 3.79 6.83
N GLY A 71 -24.10 3.55 5.63
CA GLY A 71 -22.89 4.23 5.14
C GLY A 71 -21.60 3.95 5.92
N GLY A 72 -21.57 2.97 6.81
CA GLY A 72 -20.39 2.59 7.58
C GLY A 72 -19.29 1.99 6.72
N SER A 73 -18.09 1.85 7.25
CA SER A 73 -16.97 1.23 6.52
C SER A 73 -16.03 0.45 7.43
N LEU A 74 -15.44 -0.61 6.87
CA LEU A 74 -14.32 -1.33 7.45
C LEU A 74 -13.20 -1.35 6.42
N THR A 75 -12.08 -0.72 6.74
CA THR A 75 -10.87 -0.73 5.93
C THR A 75 -9.88 -1.74 6.49
N ALA A 76 -9.38 -2.64 5.67
CA ALA A 76 -8.37 -3.61 6.05
C ALA A 76 -7.02 -3.27 5.42
N LEU A 77 -5.97 -3.31 6.23
CA LEU A 77 -4.57 -3.21 5.80
C LEU A 77 -3.84 -4.51 6.14
N PRO A 78 -3.89 -5.51 5.26
CA PRO A 78 -3.12 -6.75 5.45
C PRO A 78 -1.65 -6.51 5.16
N ILE A 79 -0.78 -6.98 6.06
CA ILE A 79 0.66 -6.99 5.87
C ILE A 79 1.06 -8.36 5.34
N ILE A 80 1.87 -8.36 4.29
CA ILE A 80 2.45 -9.54 3.67
C ILE A 80 3.96 -9.40 3.66
N GLU A 81 4.67 -10.38 4.22
CA GLU A 81 6.12 -10.47 4.12
C GLU A 81 6.52 -11.09 2.77
N THR A 82 7.48 -10.48 2.10
CA THR A 82 8.12 -11.04 0.90
C THR A 82 9.52 -11.52 1.22
N GLN A 83 9.97 -12.59 0.56
CA GLN A 83 11.35 -13.05 0.64
C GLN A 83 12.16 -12.38 -0.47
N GLY A 84 13.15 -11.55 -0.09
CA GLY A 84 13.99 -10.84 -1.07
C GLY A 84 13.23 -9.91 -2.01
N GLY A 85 12.06 -9.41 -1.64
CA GLY A 85 11.22 -8.57 -2.49
C GLY A 85 10.41 -9.34 -3.54
N ASP A 86 10.39 -10.68 -3.52
CA ASP A 86 9.64 -11.48 -4.49
C ASP A 86 8.13 -11.42 -4.22
N VAL A 87 7.44 -10.61 -5.01
CA VAL A 87 5.98 -10.50 -5.00
C VAL A 87 5.27 -11.50 -5.89
N SER A 88 6.03 -12.29 -6.66
CA SER A 88 5.48 -13.34 -7.53
C SER A 88 5.22 -14.66 -6.79
N ALA A 89 5.65 -14.77 -5.53
CA ALA A 89 5.38 -15.91 -4.66
C ALA A 89 3.88 -16.13 -4.44
N PHE A 90 3.51 -17.32 -3.99
CA PHE A 90 2.12 -17.76 -3.95
C PHE A 90 1.22 -16.92 -3.03
N ILE A 91 1.64 -16.63 -1.81
CA ILE A 91 0.82 -15.86 -0.87
C ILE A 91 0.72 -14.38 -1.28
N PRO A 92 1.80 -13.67 -1.64
CA PRO A 92 1.70 -12.30 -2.16
C PRO A 92 0.76 -12.16 -3.35
N THR A 93 0.87 -13.03 -4.35
CA THR A 93 0.01 -12.97 -5.56
C THR A 93 -1.46 -13.21 -5.24
N ASN A 94 -1.76 -14.13 -4.32
CA ASN A 94 -3.12 -14.37 -3.86
C ASN A 94 -3.72 -13.11 -3.21
N VAL A 95 -2.98 -12.48 -2.29
CA VAL A 95 -3.47 -11.30 -1.57
C VAL A 95 -3.59 -10.08 -2.48
N ILE A 96 -2.66 -9.87 -3.41
CA ILE A 96 -2.78 -8.81 -4.43
C ILE A 96 -4.06 -8.99 -5.27
N SER A 97 -4.44 -10.23 -5.59
CA SER A 97 -5.66 -10.49 -6.37
C SER A 97 -6.96 -10.23 -5.58
N ILE A 98 -6.93 -10.40 -4.27
CA ILE A 98 -8.09 -10.19 -3.38
C ILE A 98 -8.27 -8.69 -3.07
N THR A 99 -7.18 -7.97 -2.83
CA THR A 99 -7.19 -6.57 -2.36
C THR A 99 -7.37 -5.55 -3.48
N ASP A 100 -7.73 -4.32 -3.13
CA ASP A 100 -7.91 -3.20 -4.06
C ASP A 100 -6.61 -2.45 -4.40
N GLY A 101 -5.50 -3.09 -4.20
CA GLY A 101 -4.18 -2.54 -4.50
C GLY A 101 -3.15 -2.94 -3.48
N GLN A 102 -1.94 -2.43 -3.63
CA GLN A 102 -0.81 -2.70 -2.75
C GLN A 102 0.03 -1.44 -2.51
N ILE A 103 0.56 -1.33 -1.30
CA ILE A 103 1.59 -0.38 -0.92
C ILE A 103 2.90 -1.15 -0.85
N PHE A 104 3.84 -0.82 -1.73
CA PHE A 104 5.12 -1.51 -1.87
C PHE A 104 6.17 -0.85 -1.00
N LEU A 105 6.73 -1.58 -0.05
CA LEU A 105 7.83 -1.13 0.80
C LEU A 105 9.14 -1.76 0.34
N GLU A 106 10.18 -0.95 0.17
CA GLU A 106 11.50 -1.40 -0.29
C GLU A 106 12.59 -1.12 0.74
N THR A 107 13.40 -2.15 1.02
CA THR A 107 14.53 -2.05 1.93
C THR A 107 15.57 -1.04 1.46
N GLU A 108 15.81 -0.92 0.16
CA GLU A 108 16.76 0.04 -0.40
C GLU A 108 16.34 1.49 -0.11
N LEU A 109 15.07 1.82 -0.29
CA LEU A 109 14.54 3.15 0.05
C LEU A 109 14.67 3.44 1.55
N PHE A 110 14.43 2.44 2.39
CA PHE A 110 14.61 2.58 3.83
C PHE A 110 16.06 2.89 4.20
N ASN A 111 17.02 2.17 3.60
CA ASN A 111 18.44 2.37 3.82
C ASN A 111 18.94 3.73 3.30
N GLN A 112 18.32 4.27 2.26
CA GLN A 112 18.55 5.61 1.73
C GLN A 112 17.93 6.72 2.61
N GLY A 113 17.27 6.36 3.71
CA GLY A 113 16.62 7.33 4.61
C GLY A 113 15.27 7.85 4.12
N ILE A 114 14.68 7.22 3.10
CA ILE A 114 13.34 7.53 2.64
C ILE A 114 12.35 6.80 3.54
N ARG A 115 11.64 7.54 4.36
CA ARG A 115 10.68 6.99 5.34
C ARG A 115 9.38 7.80 5.31
N PRO A 116 8.24 7.11 5.04
CA PRO A 116 8.09 5.68 4.80
C PRO A 116 8.77 5.23 3.49
N ALA A 117 9.27 3.98 3.47
CA ALA A 117 10.03 3.42 2.35
C ALA A 117 9.11 2.94 1.21
N ILE A 118 8.16 3.77 0.81
CA ILE A 118 7.12 3.43 -0.17
C ILE A 118 7.64 3.65 -1.58
N ASN A 119 7.64 2.59 -2.39
CA ASN A 119 7.83 2.72 -3.83
C ASN A 119 6.52 3.16 -4.49
N VAL A 120 6.42 4.45 -4.80
CA VAL A 120 5.23 5.05 -5.42
C VAL A 120 4.97 4.50 -6.83
N GLY A 121 6.01 4.09 -7.56
CA GLY A 121 5.90 3.52 -8.91
C GLY A 121 5.20 2.17 -8.92
N LEU A 122 5.59 1.27 -8.02
CA LEU A 122 5.07 -0.10 -7.90
C LEU A 122 3.77 -0.17 -7.08
N SER A 123 3.49 0.84 -6.28
CA SER A 123 2.26 0.91 -5.49
C SER A 123 1.07 1.26 -6.36
N VAL A 124 -0.03 0.53 -6.17
CA VAL A 124 -1.26 0.66 -6.96
C VAL A 124 -2.46 0.73 -6.03
N SER A 125 -3.42 1.59 -6.36
CA SER A 125 -4.75 1.60 -5.76
C SER A 125 -5.82 1.50 -6.85
N ARG A 126 -6.67 0.48 -6.80
CA ARG A 126 -7.80 0.31 -7.74
C ARG A 126 -8.89 1.35 -7.48
N VAL A 127 -9.09 1.74 -6.23
CA VAL A 127 -10.02 2.82 -5.84
C VAL A 127 -9.49 4.17 -6.33
N GLY A 128 -8.18 4.37 -6.20
CA GLY A 128 -7.46 5.53 -6.73
C GLY A 128 -8.01 6.85 -6.22
N SER A 129 -8.15 7.80 -7.13
CA SER A 129 -8.59 9.16 -6.81
C SER A 129 -10.05 9.26 -6.36
N SER A 130 -10.85 8.19 -6.49
CA SER A 130 -12.24 8.17 -6.01
C SER A 130 -12.34 8.27 -4.49
N ALA A 131 -11.30 7.81 -3.76
CA ALA A 131 -11.22 7.91 -2.31
C ALA A 131 -10.64 9.24 -1.82
N GLN A 132 -10.11 10.08 -2.69
CA GLN A 132 -9.48 11.35 -2.35
C GLN A 132 -10.51 12.49 -2.22
N THR A 133 -10.23 13.43 -1.32
CA THR A 133 -10.96 14.70 -1.30
C THR A 133 -10.71 15.46 -2.60
N LYS A 134 -11.67 16.31 -3.03
CA LYS A 134 -11.54 17.09 -4.27
C LYS A 134 -10.27 17.95 -4.29
N ALA A 135 -9.87 18.51 -3.14
CA ALA A 135 -8.66 19.31 -3.00
C ALA A 135 -7.41 18.45 -3.22
N MET A 136 -7.29 17.32 -2.52
CA MET A 136 -6.15 16.40 -2.68
C MET A 136 -6.03 15.89 -4.12
N LYS A 137 -7.13 15.46 -4.73
CA LYS A 137 -7.15 15.02 -6.14
C LYS A 137 -6.61 16.08 -7.09
N LYS A 138 -6.96 17.36 -6.86
CA LYS A 138 -6.51 18.48 -7.71
C LYS A 138 -5.01 18.76 -7.57
N VAL A 139 -4.47 18.66 -6.36
CA VAL A 139 -3.06 19.03 -6.11
C VAL A 139 -2.08 17.87 -6.36
N SER A 140 -2.49 16.63 -6.15
CA SER A 140 -1.61 15.44 -6.27
C SER A 140 -1.61 14.79 -7.66
N GLY A 141 -2.44 15.29 -8.60
CA GLY A 141 -2.72 14.61 -9.87
C GLY A 141 -1.48 14.35 -10.74
N SER A 142 -0.51 15.27 -10.78
CA SER A 142 0.72 15.12 -11.57
C SER A 142 1.87 14.48 -10.81
N MET A 143 1.81 14.42 -9.47
CA MET A 143 2.95 14.10 -8.62
C MET A 143 3.52 12.69 -8.88
N LYS A 144 2.66 11.70 -9.13
CA LYS A 144 3.12 10.33 -9.44
C LYS A 144 3.95 10.29 -10.72
N LEU A 145 3.52 11.01 -11.75
CA LEU A 145 4.23 11.11 -13.03
C LEU A 145 5.57 11.82 -12.87
N GLU A 146 5.58 12.95 -12.15
CA GLU A 146 6.79 13.73 -11.88
C GLU A 146 7.84 12.90 -11.11
N LEU A 147 7.42 12.14 -10.10
CA LEU A 147 8.30 11.24 -9.36
C LEU A 147 8.81 10.08 -10.21
N ALA A 148 8.00 9.55 -11.14
CA ALA A 148 8.44 8.51 -12.07
C ALA A 148 9.52 9.04 -13.02
N GLN A 149 9.29 10.21 -13.62
CA GLN A 149 10.28 10.88 -14.48
C GLN A 149 11.58 11.22 -13.73
N TYR A 150 11.46 11.70 -12.48
CA TYR A 150 12.62 11.94 -11.62
C TYR A 150 13.46 10.68 -11.41
N ARG A 151 12.83 9.54 -11.08
CA ARG A 151 13.56 8.29 -10.84
C ARG A 151 14.28 7.79 -12.09
N GLU A 152 13.63 7.90 -13.24
CA GLU A 152 14.23 7.53 -14.52
C GLU A 152 15.45 8.40 -14.83
N MET A 153 15.31 9.73 -14.72
CA MET A 153 16.41 10.66 -14.97
C MET A 153 17.52 10.56 -13.93
N ALA A 154 17.20 10.31 -12.66
CA ALA A 154 18.20 10.12 -11.62
C ALA A 154 19.07 8.88 -11.86
N ALA A 155 18.51 7.80 -12.41
CA ALA A 155 19.27 6.64 -12.82
C ALA A 155 20.25 6.96 -13.99
N PHE A 156 19.79 7.73 -14.97
CA PHE A 156 20.65 8.17 -16.09
C PHE A 156 21.74 9.16 -15.66
N ALA A 157 21.42 10.07 -14.73
CA ALA A 157 22.34 11.08 -14.24
C ALA A 157 23.58 10.50 -13.54
N GLN A 158 23.50 9.27 -13.04
CA GLN A 158 24.65 8.58 -12.46
C GLN A 158 25.72 8.21 -13.50
N PHE A 159 25.37 8.17 -14.78
CA PHE A 159 26.25 7.75 -15.88
C PHE A 159 26.69 8.88 -16.80
N GLY A 160 26.14 10.10 -16.66
CA GLY A 160 26.41 11.21 -17.55
C GLY A 160 26.91 12.48 -16.83
N SER A 161 27.94 13.13 -17.37
CA SER A 161 28.57 14.33 -16.78
C SER A 161 27.91 15.66 -17.20
N ASP A 162 27.22 15.69 -18.36
CA ASP A 162 26.64 16.92 -18.90
C ASP A 162 25.12 16.79 -19.02
N LEU A 163 24.42 17.33 -18.03
CA LEU A 163 22.97 17.40 -18.01
C LEU A 163 22.52 18.78 -18.51
N ASP A 164 21.56 18.79 -19.43
CA ASP A 164 20.92 20.03 -19.87
C ASP A 164 20.11 20.69 -18.74
N ALA A 165 19.86 21.98 -18.88
CA ALA A 165 19.19 22.79 -17.84
C ALA A 165 17.78 22.27 -17.49
N SER A 166 17.06 21.69 -18.44
CA SER A 166 15.72 21.14 -18.22
C SER A 166 15.74 19.87 -17.38
N THR A 167 16.69 18.97 -17.64
CA THR A 167 16.92 17.76 -16.85
C THR A 167 17.36 18.10 -15.43
N GLN A 168 18.22 19.12 -15.27
CA GLN A 168 18.65 19.57 -13.96
C GLN A 168 17.50 20.16 -13.12
N GLN A 169 16.57 20.90 -13.74
CA GLN A 169 15.37 21.38 -13.07
C GLN A 169 14.46 20.22 -12.64
N LEU A 170 14.26 19.22 -13.49
CA LEU A 170 13.47 18.03 -13.18
C LEU A 170 14.07 17.25 -12.00
N LEU A 171 15.38 17.06 -11.97
CA LEU A 171 16.09 16.40 -10.87
C LEU A 171 15.95 17.18 -9.56
N ASN A 172 16.15 18.50 -9.59
CA ASN A 172 15.99 19.35 -8.40
C ASN A 172 14.55 19.30 -7.86
N ARG A 173 13.55 19.36 -8.74
CA ARG A 173 12.14 19.30 -8.36
C ARG A 173 11.78 17.93 -7.79
N GLY A 174 12.16 16.84 -8.43
CA GLY A 174 11.90 15.49 -7.96
C GLY A 174 12.57 15.15 -6.62
N SER A 175 13.79 15.65 -6.40
CA SER A 175 14.47 15.54 -5.11
C SER A 175 13.70 16.25 -4.00
N LYS A 176 13.21 17.47 -4.24
CA LYS A 176 12.39 18.22 -3.27
C LYS A 176 11.05 17.54 -3.00
N LEU A 177 10.40 16.99 -4.03
CA LEU A 177 9.17 16.22 -3.86
C LEU A 177 9.40 14.95 -3.04
N THR A 178 10.52 14.28 -3.25
CA THR A 178 10.89 13.09 -2.46
C THR A 178 11.11 13.48 -0.99
N GLU A 179 11.78 14.59 -0.72
CA GLU A 179 12.00 15.09 0.64
C GLU A 179 10.68 15.51 1.32
N LEU A 180 9.76 16.14 0.58
CA LEU A 180 8.44 16.52 1.06
C LEU A 180 7.60 15.31 1.53
N LEU A 181 7.76 14.17 0.87
CA LEU A 181 7.02 12.94 1.18
C LEU A 181 7.59 12.16 2.37
N LYS A 182 8.78 12.52 2.88
CA LYS A 182 9.31 11.92 4.10
C LYS A 182 8.49 12.35 5.31
N GLN A 183 8.22 11.39 6.18
CA GLN A 183 7.42 11.62 7.37
C GLN A 183 8.17 11.18 8.62
N LYS A 184 8.00 11.93 9.70
CA LYS A 184 8.50 11.52 11.01
C LYS A 184 7.57 10.44 11.59
N GLN A 185 8.17 9.54 12.35
CA GLN A 185 7.40 8.52 13.07
C GLN A 185 6.45 9.17 14.09
N TYR A 186 5.22 8.68 14.16
CA TYR A 186 4.17 9.17 15.08
C TYR A 186 3.84 10.67 14.94
N SER A 187 4.08 11.26 13.78
CA SER A 187 3.78 12.66 13.51
C SER A 187 2.91 12.81 12.24
N PRO A 188 1.66 12.34 12.28
CA PRO A 188 0.76 12.44 11.13
C PRO A 188 0.34 13.91 10.92
N LEU A 189 0.18 14.29 9.65
CA LEU A 189 -0.40 15.57 9.25
C LEU A 189 -1.91 15.43 9.07
N THR A 190 -2.65 16.47 9.39
CA THR A 190 -4.07 16.55 9.04
C THR A 190 -4.25 16.60 7.54
N VAL A 191 -5.44 16.27 7.03
CA VAL A 191 -5.74 16.32 5.58
C VAL A 191 -5.50 17.70 4.99
N ALA A 192 -5.82 18.76 5.74
CA ALA A 192 -5.59 20.14 5.30
C ALA A 192 -4.10 20.45 5.16
N GLU A 193 -3.29 20.07 6.16
CA GLU A 193 -1.83 20.24 6.11
C GLU A 193 -1.20 19.44 4.97
N GLN A 194 -1.66 18.20 4.72
CA GLN A 194 -1.21 17.39 3.60
C GLN A 194 -1.51 18.08 2.25
N VAL A 195 -2.72 18.62 2.07
CA VAL A 195 -3.10 19.33 0.84
C VAL A 195 -2.23 20.57 0.63
N ILE A 196 -1.99 21.36 1.69
CA ILE A 196 -1.15 22.57 1.62
C ILE A 196 0.29 22.19 1.28
N SER A 197 0.86 21.18 1.97
CA SER A 197 2.23 20.74 1.75
C SER A 197 2.43 20.25 0.31
N VAL A 198 1.53 19.40 -0.20
CA VAL A 198 1.58 18.92 -1.58
C VAL A 198 1.43 20.07 -2.58
N PHE A 199 0.51 21.01 -2.32
CA PHE A 199 0.32 22.18 -3.18
C PHE A 199 1.59 23.03 -3.29
N CYS A 200 2.25 23.30 -2.16
CA CYS A 200 3.51 24.06 -2.14
C CYS A 200 4.66 23.32 -2.84
N GLY A 201 4.67 21.99 -2.81
CA GLY A 201 5.71 21.20 -3.48
C GLY A 201 5.51 21.04 -4.99
N VAL A 202 4.25 21.06 -5.46
CA VAL A 202 3.90 20.87 -6.88
C VAL A 202 3.86 22.21 -7.64
N LYS A 203 3.60 23.32 -6.98
CA LYS A 203 3.60 24.68 -7.55
C LYS A 203 4.97 25.33 -7.46
#